data_b7ad239bf0a9f589c313901b65cbc09c
#
_entry.id   b7ad239bf0a9f589c313901b65cbc09c
#
_cell.length_a   1.000
_cell.length_b   1.000
_cell.length_c   1.000
_cell.angle_alpha   90.00
_cell.angle_beta   90.00
_cell.angle_gamma   90.00
#
_symmetry.space_group_name_H-M   'P 1'
#
loop_
_entity.id
_entity.type
_entity.pdbx_description
1 polymer ?
#
loop_
_entity_poly.entity_id
_entity_poly.type
_entity_poly.pdbx_seq_one_letter_code
_entity_poly.pdbx_strand_id
1 'polypeptide(L)'
;TTEIYTSSLVGSVRCVYETANVYGGPLIGCHVGSDVAADLLAVGMGNNEQISMLVDVGTNTEVVVGNKDRMIAASCPAGPAFEGGEIKYGMPAYDGAIEHVQFERDTLKYKTISGVKPTGICGSGLIDLLAELKNTGKMNYLGVLEKGLDEFMIAPEYNLSLSRSDISALAQAKAANYCGQKIVLREYGIMPEDVSNMYIAGGFGNYLDIKNAIGIGFIANVRLENIHRVGNTALQGASQMLLSGRLRSQIEEICNNIEHIELETTEDFFELFVDGCQFNPMIM
;
A
#
# COMPACT_ATOMS: atom_id res chain seq x y z
N THR A 1 25.82 3.55 23.74
CA THR A 1 24.76 3.78 22.73
C THR A 1 25.27 3.61 21.31
N THR A 2 26.55 3.74 21.05
CA THR A 2 27.16 3.60 19.71
C THR A 2 27.30 2.14 19.28
N GLU A 3 27.39 1.20 20.21
CA GLU A 3 27.60 -0.24 19.92
C GLU A 3 26.34 -0.98 19.41
N ILE A 4 25.14 -0.48 19.74
CA ILE A 4 23.88 -1.14 19.36
C ILE A 4 23.57 -0.96 17.86
N TYR A 5 23.97 0.16 17.28
CA TYR A 5 23.72 0.46 15.87
C TYR A 5 24.73 -0.18 14.90
N THR A 6 25.92 -0.52 15.37
CA THR A 6 26.95 -1.16 14.54
C THR A 6 26.72 -2.66 14.32
N SER A 7 26.01 -3.34 15.20
CA SER A 7 25.79 -4.80 15.10
C SER A 7 24.68 -5.21 14.12
N SER A 8 23.70 -4.35 13.86
CA SER A 8 22.55 -4.66 12.98
C SER A 8 22.75 -4.24 11.52
N LEU A 9 23.58 -3.24 11.26
CA LEU A 9 23.82 -2.70 9.91
C LEU A 9 25.09 -3.25 9.22
N VAL A 10 25.93 -3.98 9.93
CA VAL A 10 27.27 -4.35 9.44
C VAL A 10 27.41 -5.84 9.14
N GLY A 11 26.41 -6.44 8.52
CA GLY A 11 26.58 -7.80 7.95
C GLY A 11 27.57 -7.86 6.77
N SER A 12 27.94 -6.75 6.13
CA SER A 12 28.83 -6.75 4.96
C SER A 12 29.50 -5.41 4.60
N VAL A 13 29.35 -4.35 5.36
CA VAL A 13 30.00 -3.07 5.06
C VAL A 13 31.13 -2.84 6.05
N ARG A 14 32.40 -2.98 5.61
CA ARG A 14 33.54 -2.42 6.34
C ARG A 14 33.40 -0.90 6.34
N CYS A 15 33.02 -0.32 7.47
CA CYS A 15 33.13 1.11 7.68
C CYS A 15 34.62 1.48 7.64
N VAL A 16 35.04 2.14 6.59
CA VAL A 16 36.47 2.51 6.39
C VAL A 16 36.85 3.74 7.24
N TYR A 17 35.85 4.41 7.86
CA TYR A 17 36.03 5.60 8.67
C TYR A 17 35.36 5.45 10.03
N GLU A 18 36.11 5.32 11.08
CA GLU A 18 35.65 5.23 12.48
C GLU A 18 34.92 6.50 13.00
N THR A 19 34.74 7.50 12.15
CA THR A 19 34.19 8.82 12.52
C THR A 19 32.95 9.23 11.74
N ALA A 20 32.31 8.33 10.98
CA ALA A 20 31.08 8.65 10.29
C ALA A 20 29.88 8.68 11.26
N ASN A 21 29.17 9.80 11.31
CA ASN A 21 27.92 9.89 12.05
C ASN A 21 26.84 9.12 11.26
N VAL A 22 26.25 8.11 11.89
CA VAL A 22 25.10 7.39 11.36
C VAL A 22 23.86 7.86 12.11
N TYR A 23 22.82 8.26 11.39
CA TYR A 23 21.53 8.63 11.93
C TYR A 23 20.51 7.56 11.58
N GLY A 24 19.92 6.94 12.60
CA GLY A 24 18.72 6.10 12.46
C GLY A 24 17.48 6.97 12.64
N GLY A 25 16.56 6.96 11.69
CA GLY A 25 15.29 7.68 11.81
C GLY A 25 14.44 7.15 12.97
N PRO A 26 13.48 7.95 13.49
CA PRO A 26 12.62 7.53 14.60
C PRO A 26 11.70 6.38 14.20
N LEU A 27 11.34 5.55 15.18
CA LEU A 27 10.32 4.51 15.07
C LEU A 27 9.05 5.04 15.70
N ILE A 28 7.89 4.70 15.12
CA ILE A 28 6.58 5.07 15.65
C ILE A 28 6.07 3.97 16.59
N GLY A 29 6.23 2.71 16.18
CA GLY A 29 5.80 1.58 16.97
C GLY A 29 6.34 0.26 16.43
N CYS A 30 5.83 -0.85 16.95
CA CYS A 30 6.14 -2.16 16.41
C CYS A 30 5.63 -2.21 14.96
N HIS A 31 6.49 -2.59 14.02
CA HIS A 31 6.20 -2.67 12.58
C HIS A 31 5.87 -1.34 11.87
N VAL A 32 5.89 -0.18 12.55
CA VAL A 32 5.76 1.14 11.92
C VAL A 32 7.11 1.85 12.05
N GLY A 33 7.87 1.81 10.97
CA GLY A 33 9.30 2.12 10.96
C GLY A 33 9.66 3.56 10.61
N SER A 34 10.95 3.75 10.38
CA SER A 34 11.52 5.04 9.97
C SER A 34 11.16 5.44 8.54
N ASP A 35 10.71 4.51 7.73
CA ASP A 35 10.14 4.72 6.40
C ASP A 35 8.86 5.56 6.49
N VAL A 36 7.93 5.17 7.37
CA VAL A 36 6.72 5.96 7.64
C VAL A 36 7.05 7.33 8.22
N ALA A 37 8.01 7.42 9.14
CA ALA A 37 8.47 8.71 9.63
C ALA A 37 9.01 9.60 8.49
N ALA A 38 9.75 9.03 7.55
CA ALA A 38 10.24 9.73 6.37
C ALA A 38 9.08 10.17 5.46
N ASP A 39 8.06 9.30 5.25
CA ASP A 39 6.87 9.65 4.49
C ASP A 39 6.13 10.84 5.09
N LEU A 40 5.86 10.80 6.40
CA LEU A 40 5.19 11.89 7.11
C LEU A 40 5.93 13.23 6.95
N LEU A 41 7.27 13.19 7.04
CA LEU A 41 8.11 14.35 6.82
C LEU A 41 7.99 14.88 5.38
N ALA A 42 8.05 13.97 4.40
CA ALA A 42 8.03 14.32 2.98
C ALA A 42 6.71 14.95 2.55
N VAL A 43 5.57 14.42 3.04
CA VAL A 43 4.24 14.96 2.73
C VAL A 43 3.82 16.10 3.65
N GLY A 44 4.60 16.40 4.68
CA GLY A 44 4.30 17.47 5.65
C GLY A 44 3.14 17.15 6.59
N MET A 45 2.80 15.88 6.77
CA MET A 45 1.74 15.45 7.69
C MET A 45 2.15 15.73 9.13
N GLY A 46 1.16 16.08 9.97
CA GLY A 46 1.43 16.48 11.38
C GLY A 46 1.73 17.97 11.57
N ASN A 47 1.76 18.77 10.50
CA ASN A 47 1.96 20.22 10.59
C ASN A 47 0.67 21.03 10.42
N ASN A 48 -0.42 20.41 9.98
CA ASN A 48 -1.67 21.05 9.59
C ASN A 48 -2.84 20.70 10.52
N GLU A 49 -3.86 21.54 10.55
CA GLU A 49 -5.11 21.28 11.28
C GLU A 49 -6.03 20.30 10.51
N GLN A 50 -5.86 20.23 9.20
CA GLN A 50 -6.65 19.34 8.34
C GLN A 50 -6.29 17.88 8.61
N ILE A 51 -7.34 17.04 8.70
CA ILE A 51 -7.17 15.60 8.83
C ILE A 51 -6.62 15.05 7.52
N SER A 52 -5.49 14.38 7.63
CA SER A 52 -4.84 13.70 6.52
C SER A 52 -4.69 12.21 6.81
N MET A 53 -4.61 11.43 5.75
CA MET A 53 -4.39 10.00 5.79
C MET A 53 -3.20 9.66 4.91
N LEU A 54 -2.25 8.89 5.42
CA LEU A 54 -1.15 8.29 4.65
C LEU A 54 -1.42 6.79 4.55
N VAL A 55 -1.26 6.25 3.36
CA VAL A 55 -1.23 4.80 3.11
C VAL A 55 0.03 4.52 2.31
N ASP A 56 1.03 3.96 2.96
CA ASP A 56 2.24 3.47 2.28
C ASP A 56 2.04 2.01 1.89
N VAL A 57 2.00 1.78 0.58
CA VAL A 57 1.64 0.46 0.03
C VAL A 57 2.90 -0.30 -0.36
N GLY A 58 3.23 -1.32 0.43
CA GLY A 58 4.32 -2.26 0.21
C GLY A 58 3.95 -3.67 0.68
N THR A 59 4.94 -4.49 0.94
CA THR A 59 4.76 -5.85 1.52
C THR A 59 4.06 -5.79 2.87
N ASN A 60 4.35 -4.78 3.67
CA ASN A 60 3.46 -4.28 4.70
C ASN A 60 2.82 -2.99 4.19
N THR A 61 1.60 -2.74 4.60
CA THR A 61 0.95 -1.46 4.35
C THR A 61 0.84 -0.71 5.66
N GLU A 62 1.45 0.46 5.72
CA GLU A 62 1.34 1.34 6.87
C GLU A 62 0.26 2.38 6.63
N VAL A 63 -0.56 2.60 7.65
CA VAL A 63 -1.66 3.56 7.64
C VAL A 63 -1.47 4.54 8.77
N VAL A 64 -1.48 5.84 8.46
CA VAL A 64 -1.47 6.91 9.45
C VAL A 64 -2.63 7.85 9.18
N VAL A 65 -3.42 8.17 10.20
CA VAL A 65 -4.53 9.14 10.11
C VAL A 65 -4.37 10.17 11.21
N GLY A 66 -4.58 11.44 10.87
CA GLY A 66 -4.63 12.50 11.86
C GLY A 66 -4.23 13.87 11.35
N ASN A 67 -3.95 14.75 12.31
CA ASN A 67 -3.52 16.12 12.10
C ASN A 67 -2.43 16.50 13.11
N LYS A 68 -2.12 17.81 13.24
CA LYS A 68 -1.09 18.29 14.18
C LYS A 68 -1.38 17.97 15.67
N ASP A 69 -2.65 17.76 16.03
CA ASP A 69 -3.06 17.59 17.43
C ASP A 69 -3.11 16.12 17.87
N ARG A 70 -3.41 15.22 16.94
CA ARG A 70 -3.48 13.76 17.18
C ARG A 70 -3.21 13.00 15.89
N MET A 71 -2.45 11.94 15.98
CA MET A 71 -2.26 10.97 14.91
C MET A 71 -2.31 9.54 15.46
N ILE A 72 -2.84 8.64 14.64
CA ILE A 72 -2.88 7.19 14.91
C ILE A 72 -2.20 6.48 13.74
N ALA A 73 -1.41 5.47 14.05
CA ALA A 73 -0.72 4.65 13.05
C ALA A 73 -0.91 3.16 13.31
N ALA A 74 -0.98 2.38 12.24
CA ALA A 74 -0.94 0.92 12.28
C ALA A 74 -0.17 0.37 11.08
N SER A 75 0.36 -0.85 11.20
CA SER A 75 0.94 -1.62 10.11
C SER A 75 0.10 -2.87 9.83
N CYS A 76 -0.10 -3.15 8.54
CA CYS A 76 -0.88 -4.28 8.05
C CYS A 76 0.05 -5.24 7.31
N PRO A 77 0.22 -6.49 7.76
CA PRO A 77 1.03 -7.49 7.06
C PRO A 77 0.27 -8.02 5.83
N ALA A 78 0.29 -7.23 4.73
CA ALA A 78 -0.43 -7.57 3.50
C ALA A 78 0.23 -8.72 2.72
N GLY A 79 1.55 -8.89 2.84
CA GLY A 79 2.31 -9.84 2.05
C GLY A 79 2.59 -9.34 0.62
N PRO A 80 3.45 -10.04 -0.14
CA PRO A 80 4.00 -9.54 -1.40
C PRO A 80 3.13 -9.81 -2.64
N ALA A 81 1.85 -10.17 -2.49
CA ALA A 81 1.00 -10.59 -3.61
C ALA A 81 0.87 -9.51 -4.71
N PHE A 82 0.66 -8.25 -4.34
CA PHE A 82 0.59 -7.14 -5.30
C PHE A 82 1.95 -6.70 -5.84
N GLU A 83 3.04 -7.14 -5.24
CA GLU A 83 4.40 -6.96 -5.75
C GLU A 83 4.82 -8.10 -6.71
N GLY A 84 3.91 -9.04 -6.96
CA GLY A 84 4.09 -10.19 -7.83
C GLY A 84 4.59 -11.45 -7.12
N GLY A 85 4.78 -11.41 -5.80
CA GLY A 85 5.06 -12.60 -5.00
C GLY A 85 3.81 -13.49 -4.90
N GLU A 86 3.99 -14.81 -4.94
CA GLU A 86 2.92 -15.82 -4.82
C GLU A 86 1.90 -15.85 -5.96
N ILE A 87 1.95 -14.93 -6.91
CA ILE A 87 1.08 -14.86 -8.09
C ILE A 87 1.80 -15.50 -9.27
N LYS A 88 1.16 -16.46 -9.92
CA LYS A 88 1.77 -17.28 -10.99
C LYS A 88 2.50 -16.49 -12.07
N TYR A 89 1.91 -15.39 -12.52
CA TYR A 89 2.48 -14.48 -13.52
C TYR A 89 2.66 -13.06 -12.96
N GLY A 90 2.64 -12.92 -11.62
CA GLY A 90 2.94 -11.66 -10.96
C GLY A 90 4.41 -11.29 -11.13
N MET A 91 4.69 -10.00 -11.29
CA MET A 91 6.06 -9.50 -11.41
C MET A 91 6.14 -8.04 -10.96
N PRO A 92 7.32 -7.57 -10.55
CA PRO A 92 7.55 -6.14 -10.34
C PRO A 92 7.32 -5.32 -11.62
N ALA A 93 7.18 -4.01 -11.48
CA ALA A 93 6.93 -3.08 -12.58
C ALA A 93 8.18 -2.88 -13.47
N TYR A 94 8.56 -3.93 -14.19
CA TYR A 94 9.66 -3.93 -15.18
C TYR A 94 9.11 -3.99 -16.62
N ASP A 95 9.98 -3.82 -17.60
CA ASP A 95 9.64 -3.94 -19.02
C ASP A 95 8.90 -5.25 -19.31
N GLY A 96 7.77 -5.15 -19.99
CA GLY A 96 6.89 -6.28 -20.28
C GLY A 96 5.86 -6.64 -19.20
N ALA A 97 5.88 -6.00 -18.03
CA ALA A 97 4.79 -6.15 -17.08
C ALA A 97 3.51 -5.46 -17.61
N ILE A 98 2.38 -6.15 -17.57
CA ILE A 98 1.07 -5.55 -17.82
C ILE A 98 0.78 -4.59 -16.67
N GLU A 99 0.72 -3.29 -16.94
CA GLU A 99 0.53 -2.22 -15.96
C GLU A 99 -0.90 -1.68 -15.89
N HIS A 100 -1.67 -1.85 -16.99
CA HIS A 100 -3.04 -1.39 -17.11
C HIS A 100 -3.88 -2.40 -17.88
N VAL A 101 -5.12 -2.58 -17.42
CA VAL A 101 -6.09 -3.51 -18.01
C VAL A 101 -7.45 -2.85 -18.07
N GLN A 102 -8.15 -3.03 -19.19
CA GLN A 102 -9.52 -2.54 -19.38
C GLN A 102 -10.30 -3.45 -20.33
N PHE A 103 -11.60 -3.67 -20.07
CA PHE A 103 -12.48 -4.29 -21.04
C PHE A 103 -13.04 -3.24 -22.01
N GLU A 104 -12.83 -3.49 -23.30
CA GLU A 104 -13.57 -2.82 -24.36
C GLU A 104 -14.62 -3.81 -24.90
N ARG A 105 -15.88 -3.62 -24.51
CA ARG A 105 -16.96 -4.59 -24.70
C ARG A 105 -16.59 -5.94 -24.05
N ASP A 106 -16.42 -7.01 -24.84
CA ASP A 106 -16.02 -8.34 -24.34
C ASP A 106 -14.54 -8.68 -24.53
N THR A 107 -13.74 -7.74 -25.01
CA THR A 107 -12.32 -7.96 -25.27
C THR A 107 -11.49 -7.28 -24.22
N LEU A 108 -10.61 -8.04 -23.54
CA LEU A 108 -9.63 -7.49 -22.63
C LEU A 108 -8.54 -6.78 -23.42
N LYS A 109 -8.30 -5.52 -23.11
CA LYS A 109 -7.16 -4.72 -23.58
C LYS A 109 -6.20 -4.53 -22.44
N TYR A 110 -4.91 -4.52 -22.76
CA TYR A 110 -3.87 -4.27 -21.78
C TYR A 110 -2.75 -3.40 -22.36
N LYS A 111 -2.04 -2.76 -21.46
CA LYS A 111 -0.83 -1.98 -21.78
C LYS A 111 0.32 -2.54 -20.96
N THR A 112 1.47 -2.71 -21.61
CA THR A 112 2.72 -3.14 -20.96
C THR A 112 3.67 -1.99 -20.77
N ILE A 113 4.48 -2.05 -19.72
CA ILE A 113 5.59 -1.14 -19.51
C ILE A 113 6.54 -1.24 -20.72
N SER A 114 6.97 -0.09 -21.23
CA SER A 114 7.80 0.07 -22.43
C SER A 114 7.16 -0.43 -23.74
N GLY A 115 5.88 -0.85 -23.75
CA GLY A 115 5.18 -1.31 -24.94
C GLY A 115 5.75 -2.59 -25.59
N VAL A 116 6.51 -3.36 -24.80
CA VAL A 116 7.11 -4.63 -25.28
C VAL A 116 6.17 -5.82 -24.98
N LYS A 117 6.52 -7.00 -25.48
CA LYS A 117 5.79 -8.25 -25.29
C LYS A 117 5.51 -8.50 -23.81
N PRO A 118 4.26 -8.85 -23.40
CA PRO A 118 3.95 -9.13 -22.03
C PRO A 118 4.65 -10.39 -21.53
N THR A 119 5.20 -10.32 -20.33
CA THR A 119 5.87 -11.42 -19.63
C THR A 119 5.22 -11.75 -18.28
N GLY A 120 4.37 -10.85 -17.78
CA GLY A 120 3.62 -10.97 -16.55
C GLY A 120 2.76 -9.74 -16.30
N ILE A 121 2.28 -9.59 -15.08
CA ILE A 121 1.40 -8.50 -14.65
C ILE A 121 1.90 -7.91 -13.33
N CYS A 122 1.99 -6.58 -13.23
CA CYS A 122 2.39 -5.91 -11.99
C CYS A 122 1.17 -5.49 -11.16
N GLY A 123 1.41 -4.97 -9.96
CA GLY A 123 0.37 -4.67 -8.98
C GLY A 123 -0.73 -3.74 -9.49
N SER A 124 -0.40 -2.68 -10.24
CA SER A 124 -1.43 -1.81 -10.85
C SER A 124 -2.31 -2.56 -11.85
N GLY A 125 -1.70 -3.38 -12.70
CA GLY A 125 -2.42 -4.25 -13.63
C GLY A 125 -3.30 -5.29 -12.91
N LEU A 126 -2.83 -5.85 -11.78
CA LEU A 126 -3.62 -6.78 -10.97
C LEU A 126 -4.86 -6.11 -10.37
N ILE A 127 -4.74 -4.89 -9.86
CA ILE A 127 -5.88 -4.13 -9.33
C ILE A 127 -6.88 -3.81 -10.44
N ASP A 128 -6.41 -3.34 -11.60
CA ASP A 128 -7.27 -3.09 -12.74
C ASP A 128 -7.99 -4.37 -13.18
N LEU A 129 -7.25 -5.49 -13.29
CA LEU A 129 -7.84 -6.77 -13.72
C LEU A 129 -8.94 -7.25 -12.76
N LEU A 130 -8.71 -7.21 -11.44
CA LEU A 130 -9.71 -7.60 -10.44
C LEU A 130 -10.95 -6.71 -10.51
N ALA A 131 -10.78 -5.39 -10.64
CA ALA A 131 -11.87 -4.45 -10.77
C ALA A 131 -12.67 -4.68 -12.07
N GLU A 132 -11.99 -4.85 -13.19
CA GLU A 132 -12.59 -5.10 -14.50
C GLU A 132 -13.33 -6.45 -14.56
N LEU A 133 -12.75 -7.51 -14.02
CA LEU A 133 -13.43 -8.82 -13.93
C LEU A 133 -14.71 -8.74 -13.11
N LYS A 134 -14.70 -8.03 -11.99
CA LYS A 134 -15.87 -7.79 -11.16
C LYS A 134 -16.91 -6.94 -11.89
N ASN A 135 -16.50 -5.80 -12.46
CA ASN A 135 -17.39 -4.84 -13.10
C ASN A 135 -18.08 -5.41 -14.32
N THR A 136 -17.44 -6.34 -15.03
CA THR A 136 -18.00 -7.02 -16.21
C THR A 136 -18.75 -8.32 -15.87
N GLY A 137 -18.85 -8.68 -14.57
CA GLY A 137 -19.52 -9.90 -14.12
C GLY A 137 -18.77 -11.21 -14.42
N LYS A 138 -17.51 -11.12 -14.90
CA LYS A 138 -16.66 -12.30 -15.15
C LYS A 138 -16.10 -12.89 -13.85
N MET A 139 -16.16 -12.13 -12.77
CA MET A 139 -15.88 -12.52 -11.39
C MET A 139 -16.92 -11.88 -10.48
N ASN A 140 -17.41 -12.60 -9.48
CA ASN A 140 -18.28 -12.02 -8.47
C ASN A 140 -17.49 -11.32 -7.36
N TYR A 141 -18.17 -10.63 -6.45
CA TYR A 141 -17.55 -9.92 -5.34
C TYR A 141 -16.80 -10.83 -4.33
N LEU A 142 -17.02 -12.13 -4.34
CA LEU A 142 -16.30 -13.13 -3.54
C LEU A 142 -15.02 -13.66 -4.25
N GLY A 143 -14.66 -13.12 -5.40
CA GLY A 143 -13.51 -13.58 -6.17
C GLY A 143 -13.74 -14.88 -6.96
N VAL A 144 -14.99 -15.29 -7.14
CA VAL A 144 -15.32 -16.51 -7.90
C VAL A 144 -15.52 -16.16 -9.37
N LEU A 145 -14.70 -16.77 -10.23
CA LEU A 145 -14.80 -16.59 -11.69
C LEU A 145 -16.09 -17.16 -12.26
N GLU A 146 -16.59 -16.54 -13.33
CA GLU A 146 -17.79 -16.96 -14.07
C GLU A 146 -17.69 -18.44 -14.51
N LYS A 147 -18.82 -19.14 -14.52
CA LYS A 147 -18.95 -20.53 -15.02
C LYS A 147 -18.07 -21.56 -14.33
N GLY A 148 -17.51 -21.24 -13.14
CA GLY A 148 -16.65 -22.16 -12.41
C GLY A 148 -15.29 -22.39 -13.07
N LEU A 149 -14.82 -21.43 -13.86
CA LEU A 149 -13.47 -21.43 -14.43
C LEU A 149 -12.43 -21.46 -13.32
N ASP A 150 -11.36 -22.23 -13.48
CA ASP A 150 -10.24 -22.28 -12.54
C ASP A 150 -9.21 -21.18 -12.78
N GLU A 151 -9.21 -20.61 -13.99
CA GLU A 151 -8.34 -19.49 -14.36
C GLU A 151 -8.99 -18.60 -15.43
N PHE A 152 -8.59 -17.32 -15.44
CA PHE A 152 -8.95 -16.35 -16.45
C PHE A 152 -7.74 -16.03 -17.32
N MET A 153 -7.88 -16.16 -18.65
CA MET A 153 -6.80 -15.86 -19.60
C MET A 153 -6.68 -14.35 -19.82
N ILE A 154 -5.55 -13.76 -19.41
CA ILE A 154 -5.24 -12.33 -19.57
C ILE A 154 -4.73 -12.07 -20.99
N ALA A 155 -3.74 -12.84 -21.43
CA ALA A 155 -3.13 -12.76 -22.75
C ALA A 155 -2.93 -14.20 -23.28
N PRO A 156 -3.96 -14.77 -23.94
CA PRO A 156 -3.92 -16.17 -24.40
C PRO A 156 -2.74 -16.49 -25.31
N GLU A 157 -2.36 -15.54 -26.16
CA GLU A 157 -1.25 -15.66 -27.11
C GLU A 157 0.13 -15.80 -26.44
N TYR A 158 0.22 -15.43 -25.15
CA TYR A 158 1.42 -15.55 -24.31
C TYR A 158 1.23 -16.50 -23.14
N ASN A 159 0.07 -17.18 -23.08
CA ASN A 159 -0.30 -18.11 -22.01
C ASN A 159 -0.28 -17.47 -20.60
N LEU A 160 -0.62 -16.18 -20.49
CA LEU A 160 -0.73 -15.46 -19.23
C LEU A 160 -2.16 -15.57 -18.70
N SER A 161 -2.30 -16.00 -17.46
CA SER A 161 -3.60 -16.22 -16.80
C SER A 161 -3.57 -15.76 -15.33
N LEU A 162 -4.74 -15.54 -14.76
CA LEU A 162 -4.97 -15.34 -13.34
C LEU A 162 -5.79 -16.52 -12.81
N SER A 163 -5.23 -17.30 -11.91
CA SER A 163 -5.87 -18.47 -11.33
C SER A 163 -6.75 -18.12 -10.11
N ARG A 164 -7.59 -19.05 -9.67
CA ARG A 164 -8.37 -18.92 -8.43
C ARG A 164 -7.48 -18.81 -7.21
N SER A 165 -6.33 -19.51 -7.19
CA SER A 165 -5.34 -19.38 -6.11
C SER A 165 -4.72 -17.99 -6.07
N ASP A 166 -4.40 -17.41 -7.24
CA ASP A 166 -3.89 -16.04 -7.33
C ASP A 166 -4.92 -15.02 -6.81
N ILE A 167 -6.19 -15.16 -7.21
CA ILE A 167 -7.30 -14.31 -6.72
C ILE A 167 -7.43 -14.43 -5.20
N SER A 168 -7.31 -15.63 -4.64
CA SER A 168 -7.37 -15.85 -3.19
C SER A 168 -6.21 -15.18 -2.45
N ALA A 169 -4.99 -15.27 -2.97
CA ALA A 169 -3.82 -14.60 -2.39
C ALA A 169 -3.98 -13.06 -2.43
N LEU A 170 -4.44 -12.53 -3.56
CA LEU A 170 -4.74 -11.10 -3.72
C LEU A 170 -5.87 -10.62 -2.80
N ALA A 171 -6.90 -11.45 -2.59
CA ALA A 171 -7.99 -11.15 -1.66
C ALA A 171 -7.48 -11.02 -0.21
N GLN A 172 -6.58 -11.92 0.22
CA GLN A 172 -6.00 -11.90 1.57
C GLN A 172 -5.08 -10.69 1.77
N ALA A 173 -4.19 -10.41 0.81
CA ALA A 173 -3.32 -9.23 0.84
C ALA A 173 -4.14 -7.92 0.90
N LYS A 174 -5.22 -7.85 0.09
CA LYS A 174 -6.14 -6.72 0.10
C LYS A 174 -6.90 -6.62 1.44
N ALA A 175 -7.30 -7.75 2.04
CA ALA A 175 -8.02 -7.77 3.31
C ALA A 175 -7.19 -7.18 4.46
N ALA A 176 -5.89 -7.47 4.52
CA ALA A 176 -5.00 -6.87 5.50
C ALA A 176 -4.98 -5.34 5.37
N ASN A 177 -4.77 -4.84 4.15
CA ASN A 177 -4.81 -3.42 3.85
C ASN A 177 -6.19 -2.77 4.15
N TYR A 178 -7.28 -3.46 3.82
CA TYR A 178 -8.65 -3.03 4.17
C TYR A 178 -8.84 -2.87 5.67
N CYS A 179 -8.43 -3.88 6.46
CA CYS A 179 -8.54 -3.85 7.92
C CYS A 179 -7.79 -2.67 8.53
N GLY A 180 -6.54 -2.47 8.12
CA GLY A 180 -5.73 -1.38 8.65
C GLY A 180 -6.36 -0.02 8.44
N GLN A 181 -6.79 0.27 7.22
CA GLN A 181 -7.44 1.54 6.91
C GLN A 181 -8.76 1.72 7.70
N LYS A 182 -9.60 0.69 7.72
CA LYS A 182 -10.90 0.74 8.39
C LYS A 182 -10.76 0.90 9.91
N ILE A 183 -9.86 0.15 10.54
CA ILE A 183 -9.62 0.23 11.98
C ILE A 183 -9.04 1.60 12.36
N VAL A 184 -8.02 2.09 11.65
CA VAL A 184 -7.39 3.37 11.97
C VAL A 184 -8.36 4.54 11.81
N LEU A 185 -9.20 4.57 10.76
CA LEU A 185 -10.27 5.57 10.59
C LEU A 185 -11.27 5.51 11.74
N ARG A 186 -11.73 4.30 12.11
CA ARG A 186 -12.68 4.10 13.21
C ARG A 186 -12.12 4.53 14.57
N GLU A 187 -10.88 4.14 14.89
CA GLU A 187 -10.25 4.50 16.17
C GLU A 187 -9.91 6.00 16.24
N TYR A 188 -9.66 6.62 15.11
CA TYR A 188 -9.57 8.08 15.05
C TYR A 188 -10.94 8.75 15.24
N GLY A 189 -12.03 8.08 14.88
CA GLY A 189 -13.42 8.53 15.04
C GLY A 189 -13.94 9.34 13.86
N ILE A 190 -13.50 9.04 12.64
CA ILE A 190 -13.91 9.75 11.42
C ILE A 190 -14.36 8.79 10.32
N MET A 191 -15.04 9.36 9.34
CA MET A 191 -15.41 8.71 8.09
C MET A 191 -14.41 9.08 6.97
N PRO A 192 -14.30 8.28 5.90
CA PRO A 192 -13.44 8.61 4.75
C PRO A 192 -13.71 10.00 4.15
N GLU A 193 -14.95 10.47 4.21
CA GLU A 193 -15.36 11.80 3.69
C GLU A 193 -14.76 12.95 4.48
N ASP A 194 -14.35 12.74 5.72
CA ASP A 194 -13.72 13.73 6.60
C ASP A 194 -12.23 13.92 6.30
N VAL A 195 -11.63 13.00 5.52
CA VAL A 195 -10.23 13.07 5.12
C VAL A 195 -10.04 14.15 4.07
N SER A 196 -9.30 15.20 4.43
CA SER A 196 -9.01 16.34 3.56
C SER A 196 -7.89 16.06 2.56
N ASN A 197 -6.92 15.20 2.93
CA ASN A 197 -5.84 14.77 2.05
C ASN A 197 -5.52 13.30 2.33
N MET A 198 -5.54 12.46 1.31
CA MET A 198 -5.08 11.09 1.37
C MET A 198 -3.82 10.94 0.51
N TYR A 199 -2.73 10.59 1.12
CA TYR A 199 -1.45 10.36 0.45
C TYR A 199 -1.25 8.86 0.23
N ILE A 200 -1.10 8.45 -1.03
CA ILE A 200 -0.75 7.07 -1.40
C ILE A 200 0.73 7.05 -1.74
N ALA A 201 1.51 6.50 -0.83
CA ALA A 201 2.94 6.31 -0.94
C ALA A 201 3.29 4.90 -1.44
N GLY A 202 4.58 4.64 -1.62
CA GLY A 202 5.09 3.40 -2.17
C GLY A 202 5.26 3.45 -3.69
N GLY A 203 6.20 2.67 -4.20
CA GLY A 203 6.54 2.68 -5.64
C GLY A 203 5.38 2.24 -6.56
N PHE A 204 4.55 1.37 -6.08
CA PHE A 204 3.37 0.86 -6.75
C PHE A 204 2.21 1.89 -6.78
N GLY A 205 2.05 2.70 -5.74
CA GLY A 205 0.96 3.67 -5.60
C GLY A 205 0.86 4.70 -6.72
N ASN A 206 1.96 5.05 -7.38
CA ASN A 206 2.00 6.04 -8.47
C ASN A 206 1.18 5.67 -9.71
N TYR A 207 1.06 4.38 -10.00
CA TYR A 207 0.44 3.86 -11.23
C TYR A 207 -0.94 3.27 -11.00
N LEU A 208 -1.43 3.36 -9.76
CA LEU A 208 -2.71 2.81 -9.34
C LEU A 208 -3.89 3.57 -9.98
N ASP A 209 -4.83 2.86 -10.59
CA ASP A 209 -6.14 3.45 -10.89
C ASP A 209 -6.96 3.57 -9.60
N ILE A 210 -7.17 4.81 -9.18
CA ILE A 210 -7.84 5.12 -7.90
C ILE A 210 -9.29 4.61 -7.87
N LYS A 211 -10.02 4.71 -8.99
CA LYS A 211 -11.41 4.26 -9.04
C LYS A 211 -11.51 2.74 -8.93
N ASN A 212 -10.60 2.04 -9.61
CA ASN A 212 -10.50 0.58 -9.51
C ASN A 212 -10.11 0.15 -8.10
N ALA A 213 -9.14 0.80 -7.50
CA ALA A 213 -8.69 0.53 -6.14
C ALA A 213 -9.81 0.74 -5.09
N ILE A 214 -10.56 1.85 -5.17
CA ILE A 214 -11.75 2.08 -4.34
C ILE A 214 -12.82 1.02 -4.65
N GLY A 215 -13.07 0.73 -5.92
CA GLY A 215 -14.11 -0.18 -6.38
C GLY A 215 -13.98 -1.60 -5.84
N ILE A 216 -12.76 -2.07 -5.59
CA ILE A 216 -12.50 -3.39 -4.99
C ILE A 216 -12.21 -3.32 -3.48
N GLY A 217 -12.23 -2.14 -2.86
CA GLY A 217 -11.93 -1.95 -1.44
C GLY A 217 -10.46 -2.08 -1.10
N PHE A 218 -9.56 -1.77 -2.03
CA PHE A 218 -8.12 -1.73 -1.78
C PHE A 218 -7.71 -0.46 -1.02
N ILE A 219 -8.37 0.68 -1.30
CA ILE A 219 -8.23 1.92 -0.56
C ILE A 219 -9.60 2.44 -0.10
N ALA A 220 -9.60 3.22 0.99
CA ALA A 220 -10.79 3.85 1.52
C ALA A 220 -11.46 4.81 0.51
N ASN A 221 -12.78 4.91 0.57
CA ASN A 221 -13.58 5.73 -0.34
C ASN A 221 -13.50 7.23 0.02
N VAL A 222 -12.31 7.79 0.00
CA VAL A 222 -12.05 9.24 0.14
C VAL A 222 -12.43 9.93 -1.18
N ARG A 223 -12.81 11.21 -1.12
CA ARG A 223 -13.12 12.00 -2.32
C ARG A 223 -11.93 12.02 -3.27
N LEU A 224 -12.17 11.79 -4.56
CA LEU A 224 -11.09 11.64 -5.55
C LEU A 224 -10.17 12.87 -5.63
N GLU A 225 -10.71 14.07 -5.45
CA GLU A 225 -9.95 15.32 -5.44
C GLU A 225 -8.99 15.45 -4.25
N ASN A 226 -9.22 14.68 -3.19
CA ASN A 226 -8.40 14.67 -1.98
C ASN A 226 -7.31 13.58 -2.01
N ILE A 227 -7.25 12.75 -3.06
CA ILE A 227 -6.29 11.65 -3.16
C ILE A 227 -5.07 12.06 -3.96
N HIS A 228 -3.91 11.97 -3.34
CA HIS A 228 -2.61 12.36 -3.89
C HIS A 228 -1.70 11.14 -3.98
N ARG A 229 -1.25 10.79 -5.17
CA ARG A 229 -0.21 9.79 -5.39
C ARG A 229 1.15 10.45 -5.23
N VAL A 230 1.92 10.06 -4.23
CA VAL A 230 3.16 10.76 -3.83
C VAL A 230 4.45 9.97 -4.08
N GLY A 231 4.33 8.72 -4.50
CA GLY A 231 5.46 7.89 -4.88
C GLY A 231 6.35 7.47 -3.71
N ASN A 232 7.64 7.38 -3.92
CA ASN A 232 8.61 6.97 -2.90
C ASN A 232 8.97 8.15 -1.97
N THR A 233 8.06 8.47 -1.08
CA THR A 233 8.22 9.53 -0.08
C THR A 233 9.16 9.12 1.05
N ALA A 234 9.30 7.82 1.33
CA ALA A 234 10.29 7.31 2.27
C ALA A 234 11.71 7.72 1.86
N LEU A 235 12.08 7.56 0.59
CA LEU A 235 13.38 8.01 0.07
C LEU A 235 13.51 9.55 0.12
N GLN A 236 12.44 10.27 -0.21
CA GLN A 236 12.43 11.73 -0.17
C GLN A 236 12.63 12.25 1.24
N GLY A 237 11.89 11.72 2.22
CA GLY A 237 12.00 12.10 3.64
C GLY A 237 13.35 11.71 4.24
N ALA A 238 13.88 10.53 3.91
CA ALA A 238 15.23 10.13 4.31
C ALA A 238 16.28 11.12 3.80
N SER A 239 16.15 11.58 2.55
CA SER A 239 17.02 12.61 1.97
C SER A 239 16.90 13.95 2.72
N GLN A 240 15.69 14.35 3.11
CA GLN A 240 15.45 15.54 3.91
C GLN A 240 16.09 15.43 5.31
N MET A 241 15.94 14.29 5.97
CA MET A 241 16.58 14.01 7.27
C MET A 241 18.12 14.02 7.17
N LEU A 242 18.67 13.50 6.07
CA LEU A 242 20.11 13.52 5.84
C LEU A 242 20.64 14.95 5.78
N LEU A 243 19.92 15.85 5.11
CA LEU A 243 20.36 17.22 4.82
C LEU A 243 20.06 18.22 5.95
N SER A 244 19.17 17.92 6.89
CA SER A 244 18.69 18.89 7.87
C SER A 244 18.51 18.34 9.29
N GLY A 245 19.38 18.79 10.21
CA GLY A 245 19.21 18.48 11.65
C GLY A 245 17.89 18.99 12.22
N ARG A 246 17.39 20.14 11.75
CA ARG A 246 16.10 20.70 12.19
C ARG A 246 14.93 19.76 11.80
N LEU A 247 14.95 19.21 10.59
CA LEU A 247 13.91 18.28 10.16
C LEU A 247 13.96 16.95 10.91
N ARG A 248 15.17 16.50 11.31
CA ARG A 248 15.31 15.34 12.21
C ARG A 248 14.61 15.57 13.53
N SER A 249 14.90 16.68 14.20
CA SER A 249 14.23 16.98 15.48
C SER A 249 12.72 17.16 15.34
N GLN A 250 12.26 17.75 14.24
CA GLN A 250 10.84 17.91 13.96
C GLN A 250 10.12 16.55 13.82
N ILE A 251 10.69 15.62 13.05
CA ILE A 251 10.05 14.32 12.84
C ILE A 251 10.13 13.43 14.10
N GLU A 252 11.21 13.54 14.88
CA GLU A 252 11.32 12.89 16.18
C GLU A 252 10.19 13.33 17.14
N GLU A 253 9.89 14.64 17.17
CA GLU A 253 8.79 15.19 17.97
C GLU A 253 7.42 14.69 17.48
N ILE A 254 7.20 14.69 16.15
CA ILE A 254 5.96 14.18 15.56
C ILE A 254 5.78 12.70 15.91
N CYS A 255 6.79 11.87 15.69
CA CYS A 255 6.69 10.41 15.92
C CYS A 255 6.43 10.06 17.39
N ASN A 256 6.97 10.82 18.35
CA ASN A 256 6.72 10.59 19.77
C ASN A 256 5.26 10.85 20.18
N ASN A 257 4.48 11.55 19.38
CA ASN A 257 3.08 11.89 19.65
C ASN A 257 2.08 11.06 18.82
N ILE A 258 2.55 10.06 18.05
CA ILE A 258 1.70 9.18 17.27
C ILE A 258 1.28 7.98 18.15
N GLU A 259 -0.01 7.75 18.26
CA GLU A 259 -0.59 6.56 18.87
C GLU A 259 -0.46 5.36 17.92
N HIS A 260 0.20 4.30 18.36
CA HIS A 260 0.31 3.07 17.59
C HIS A 260 -0.77 2.07 18.00
N ILE A 261 -1.45 1.48 17.01
CA ILE A 261 -2.46 0.44 17.19
C ILE A 261 -1.95 -0.89 16.67
N GLU A 262 -2.04 -1.93 17.50
CA GLU A 262 -1.84 -3.32 17.08
C GLU A 262 -3.17 -3.88 16.57
N LEU A 263 -3.30 -4.05 15.27
CA LEU A 263 -4.57 -4.38 14.59
C LEU A 263 -5.18 -5.70 15.08
N GLU A 264 -4.34 -6.70 15.34
CA GLU A 264 -4.73 -8.04 15.78
C GLU A 264 -5.33 -8.07 17.19
N THR A 265 -5.16 -7.00 17.97
CA THR A 265 -5.76 -6.87 19.30
C THR A 265 -7.21 -6.35 19.25
N THR A 266 -7.68 -5.94 18.07
CA THR A 266 -9.03 -5.46 17.86
C THR A 266 -10.02 -6.63 17.89
N GLU A 267 -11.09 -6.55 18.71
CA GLU A 267 -12.03 -7.67 18.95
C GLU A 267 -12.64 -8.23 17.66
N ASP A 268 -13.01 -7.36 16.72
CA ASP A 268 -13.65 -7.71 15.45
C ASP A 268 -12.67 -7.83 14.26
N PHE A 269 -11.36 -7.89 14.52
CA PHE A 269 -10.34 -7.95 13.47
C PHE A 269 -10.60 -9.07 12.45
N PHE A 270 -10.94 -10.26 12.93
CA PHE A 270 -11.19 -11.41 12.06
C PHE A 270 -12.42 -11.21 11.17
N GLU A 271 -13.48 -10.63 11.71
CA GLU A 271 -14.70 -10.32 10.93
C GLU A 271 -14.40 -9.30 9.84
N LEU A 272 -13.66 -8.24 10.20
CA LEU A 272 -13.20 -7.22 9.25
C LEU A 272 -12.30 -7.81 8.16
N PHE A 273 -11.45 -8.76 8.51
CA PHE A 273 -10.58 -9.44 7.55
C PHE A 273 -11.39 -10.27 6.55
N VAL A 274 -12.40 -11.00 7.01
CA VAL A 274 -13.33 -11.75 6.12
C VAL A 274 -14.09 -10.80 5.20
N ASP A 275 -14.59 -9.69 5.71
CA ASP A 275 -15.22 -8.65 4.89
C ASP A 275 -14.22 -8.06 3.89
N GLY A 276 -13.01 -7.81 4.35
CA GLY A 276 -11.90 -7.33 3.53
C GLY A 276 -11.50 -8.28 2.39
N CYS A 277 -11.74 -9.58 2.48
CA CYS A 277 -11.53 -10.51 1.37
C CYS A 277 -12.49 -10.30 0.20
N GLN A 278 -13.62 -9.64 0.42
CA GLN A 278 -14.59 -9.35 -0.63
C GLN A 278 -14.12 -8.18 -1.50
N PHE A 279 -14.33 -8.29 -2.81
CA PHE A 279 -13.97 -7.23 -3.77
C PHE A 279 -15.07 -6.16 -3.89
N ASN A 280 -15.46 -5.58 -2.77
CA ASN A 280 -16.43 -4.47 -2.70
C ASN A 280 -15.76 -3.20 -2.17
N PRO A 281 -16.30 -2.00 -2.46
CA PRO A 281 -15.84 -0.78 -1.81
C PRO A 281 -15.90 -0.89 -0.29
N MET A 282 -14.98 -0.21 0.38
CA MET A 282 -14.95 -0.17 1.85
C MET A 282 -16.23 0.53 2.37
N ILE A 283 -16.94 -0.15 3.25
CA ILE A 283 -18.10 0.40 3.98
C ILE A 283 -17.67 0.55 5.45
N MET A 284 -17.84 1.76 5.99
CA MET A 284 -17.53 2.08 7.40
C MET A 284 -18.67 1.64 8.32
#